data_dda0f1aab55ebae053d72e8e8ba2efc8
#
_entry.id   dda0f1aab55ebae053d72e8e8ba2efc8
#
_cell.length_a   1.000
_cell.length_b   1.000
_cell.length_c   1.000
_cell.angle_alpha   90.00
_cell.angle_beta   90.00
_cell.angle_gamma   90.00
#
_symmetry.space_group_name_H-M   'P 1'
#
loop_
_entity.id
_entity.type
_entity.pdbx_description
1 polymer ?
#
loop_
_entity_poly.entity_id
_entity_poly.type
_entity_poly.pdbx_seq_one_letter_code
_entity_poly.pdbx_strand_id
1 'polypeptide(L)'
;PKVIIKNNEINLNKFDLFLSIKSFYSSDFLLKKANIGFEKNDIKDITKITGAFLPRIFNKQLNKIFSQGTLEGEFTIPFDKNGNIAKGYGFSGKVLNAKIRLNKEFKITNLTTNINYSNQIENGEFKTKIIQGSLYDFDLKNSVITLLRKDNEIKVNGELYTNGKVNFSKVKKISSLLKIPTNNLKDIK
;
A
#
# COMPACT_ATOMS: atom_id res chain seq x y z
N PRO A 1 -11.58 15.03 13.03
CA PRO A 1 -10.54 15.81 13.69
C PRO A 1 -9.27 15.86 12.86
N LYS A 2 -8.48 16.93 13.02
CA LYS A 2 -7.20 17.11 12.39
C LYS A 2 -6.10 16.88 13.41
N VAL A 3 -5.07 16.17 13.01
CA VAL A 3 -3.87 15.95 13.83
C VAL A 3 -2.65 16.43 13.07
N ILE A 4 -1.78 17.15 13.77
CA ILE A 4 -0.51 17.63 13.20
C ILE A 4 0.61 16.71 13.68
N ILE A 5 1.26 16.01 12.75
CA ILE A 5 2.39 15.14 13.04
C ILE A 5 3.58 15.60 12.20
N LYS A 6 4.68 16.00 12.84
CA LYS A 6 5.88 16.47 12.14
C LYS A 6 5.58 17.53 11.07
N ASN A 7 4.78 18.55 11.41
CA ASN A 7 4.34 19.64 10.54
C ASN A 7 3.47 19.21 9.34
N ASN A 8 2.92 17.99 9.35
CA ASN A 8 1.95 17.57 8.35
C ASN A 8 0.57 17.45 9.03
N GLU A 9 -0.43 18.05 8.41
CA GLU A 9 -1.81 17.98 8.85
C GLU A 9 -2.47 16.75 8.25
N ILE A 10 -3.14 15.95 9.09
CA ILE A 10 -3.87 14.76 8.68
C ILE A 10 -5.31 14.85 9.18
N ASN A 11 -6.22 14.61 8.26
CA ASN A 11 -7.64 14.50 8.56
C ASN A 11 -7.94 13.07 9.06
N LEU A 12 -8.27 12.97 10.34
CA LEU A 12 -8.73 11.71 10.94
C LEU A 12 -10.26 11.66 10.94
N ASN A 13 -10.81 10.48 10.67
CA ASN A 13 -12.24 10.21 10.84
C ASN A 13 -12.51 9.32 12.05
N LYS A 14 -11.50 8.57 12.51
CA LYS A 14 -11.63 7.59 13.57
C LYS A 14 -10.36 7.49 14.40
N PHE A 15 -10.54 7.38 15.72
CA PHE A 15 -9.44 7.10 16.65
C PHE A 15 -9.99 6.31 17.83
N ASP A 16 -9.84 4.98 17.79
CA ASP A 16 -10.29 4.09 18.85
C ASP A 16 -9.11 3.51 19.60
N LEU A 17 -9.17 3.55 20.92
CA LEU A 17 -8.21 2.90 21.80
C LEU A 17 -8.90 1.77 22.55
N PHE A 18 -8.34 0.59 22.49
CA PHE A 18 -8.81 -0.60 23.20
C PHE A 18 -7.90 -0.88 24.37
N LEU A 19 -8.44 -0.78 25.57
CA LEU A 19 -7.73 -1.01 26.81
C LEU A 19 -7.89 -2.46 27.28
N SER A 20 -6.94 -2.93 28.06
CA SER A 20 -7.11 -4.19 28.79
C SER A 20 -8.12 -4.00 29.91
N ILE A 21 -9.00 -4.98 30.13
CA ILE A 21 -9.90 -5.01 31.29
C ILE A 21 -9.10 -4.91 32.59
N LYS A 22 -7.88 -5.48 32.64
CA LYS A 22 -7.00 -5.34 33.80
C LYS A 22 -6.66 -3.89 34.15
N SER A 23 -6.66 -2.98 33.19
CA SER A 23 -6.42 -1.55 33.40
C SER A 23 -7.48 -0.89 34.33
N PHE A 24 -8.63 -1.51 34.50
CA PHE A 24 -9.67 -1.00 35.42
C PHE A 24 -9.50 -1.47 36.85
N TYR A 25 -8.68 -2.51 37.07
CA TYR A 25 -8.47 -3.11 38.39
C TYR A 25 -7.02 -2.99 38.89
N SER A 26 -6.12 -2.51 38.06
CA SER A 26 -4.72 -2.25 38.39
C SER A 26 -4.40 -0.79 38.09
N SER A 27 -3.40 -0.24 38.77
CA SER A 27 -2.87 1.10 38.47
C SER A 27 -2.18 1.19 37.09
N ASP A 28 -2.02 0.07 36.41
CA ASP A 28 -1.33 0.00 35.12
C ASP A 28 -2.29 0.19 33.95
N PHE A 29 -2.03 1.23 33.15
CA PHE A 29 -2.75 1.50 31.93
C PHE A 29 -2.18 0.63 30.79
N LEU A 30 -2.90 -0.43 30.44
CA LEU A 30 -2.48 -1.37 29.40
C LEU A 30 -3.29 -1.18 28.10
N LEU A 31 -2.69 -0.55 27.11
CA LEU A 31 -3.23 -0.43 25.77
C LEU A 31 -3.09 -1.76 25.02
N LYS A 32 -4.19 -2.28 24.47
CA LYS A 32 -4.19 -3.52 23.67
C LYS A 32 -4.10 -3.28 22.17
N LYS A 33 -4.83 -2.26 21.72
CA LYS A 33 -4.97 -1.98 20.28
C LYS A 33 -5.36 -0.53 20.06
N ALA A 34 -4.86 0.07 18.99
CA ALA A 34 -5.37 1.31 18.44
C ALA A 34 -5.87 1.10 17.01
N ASN A 35 -7.01 1.69 16.67
CA ASN A 35 -7.47 1.83 15.30
C ASN A 35 -7.47 3.31 14.95
N ILE A 36 -6.78 3.67 13.88
CA ILE A 36 -6.62 5.04 13.41
C ILE A 36 -7.13 5.11 11.98
N GLY A 37 -8.31 5.66 11.83
CA GLY A 37 -8.92 5.91 10.52
C GLY A 37 -8.65 7.33 10.05
N PHE A 38 -8.41 7.49 8.77
CA PHE A 38 -8.24 8.79 8.14
C PHE A 38 -8.99 8.88 6.82
N GLU A 39 -9.49 10.08 6.55
CA GLU A 39 -10.16 10.43 5.31
C GLU A 39 -9.14 10.70 4.21
N LYS A 40 -9.60 11.25 3.10
CA LYS A 40 -8.73 11.59 1.97
C LYS A 40 -7.64 12.58 2.36
N ASN A 41 -6.44 12.07 2.47
CA ASN A 41 -5.24 12.88 2.70
C ASN A 41 -4.28 12.73 1.52
N ASP A 42 -3.39 13.70 1.31
CA ASP A 42 -2.32 13.54 0.31
C ASP A 42 -1.47 12.33 0.69
N ILE A 43 -1.26 11.44 -0.27
CA ILE A 43 -0.50 10.20 -0.05
C ILE A 43 0.92 10.46 0.44
N LYS A 44 1.52 11.60 0.04
CA LYS A 44 2.86 11.98 0.49
C LYS A 44 2.90 12.35 1.96
N ASP A 45 1.83 12.98 2.48
CA ASP A 45 1.78 13.34 3.89
C ASP A 45 1.57 12.11 4.76
N ILE A 46 0.70 11.20 4.32
CA ILE A 46 0.56 9.90 4.98
C ILE A 46 1.87 9.11 4.95
N THR A 47 2.58 9.05 3.82
CA THR A 47 3.84 8.28 3.74
C THR A 47 4.96 8.85 4.61
N LYS A 48 4.99 10.15 4.87
CA LYS A 48 5.94 10.76 5.82
C LYS A 48 5.71 10.28 7.26
N ILE A 49 4.46 10.04 7.62
CA ILE A 49 4.05 9.64 8.97
C ILE A 49 4.17 8.13 9.17
N THR A 50 3.77 7.36 8.16
CA THR A 50 3.88 5.88 8.21
C THR A 50 5.32 5.41 8.32
N GLY A 51 6.30 6.27 8.05
CA GLY A 51 7.71 6.00 8.30
C GLY A 51 8.07 5.69 9.76
N ALA A 52 7.18 6.04 10.69
CA ALA A 52 7.33 5.64 12.09
C ALA A 52 6.87 4.18 12.34
N PHE A 53 6.00 3.64 11.51
CA PHE A 53 5.33 2.35 11.70
C PHE A 53 5.74 1.30 10.66
N LEU A 54 6.05 1.74 9.44
CA LEU A 54 6.48 0.84 8.37
C LEU A 54 8.00 0.63 8.39
N PRO A 55 8.49 -0.57 8.03
CA PRO A 55 9.91 -0.79 7.82
C PRO A 55 10.49 0.26 6.87
N ARG A 56 11.68 0.79 7.19
CA ARG A 56 12.34 1.90 6.45
C ARG A 56 12.40 1.67 4.94
N ILE A 57 12.57 0.41 4.54
CA ILE A 57 12.66 0.03 3.12
C ILE A 57 11.34 0.30 2.38
N PHE A 58 10.19 -0.03 2.99
CA PHE A 58 8.87 0.23 2.41
C PHE A 58 8.55 1.71 2.34
N ASN A 59 8.84 2.46 3.40
CA ASN A 59 8.60 3.90 3.42
C ASN A 59 9.41 4.63 2.35
N LYS A 60 10.69 4.27 2.20
CA LYS A 60 11.58 4.85 1.18
C LYS A 60 11.11 4.52 -0.24
N GLN A 61 10.56 3.33 -0.45
CA GLN A 61 9.99 2.93 -1.74
C GLN A 61 8.66 3.64 -2.03
N LEU A 62 7.74 3.70 -1.06
CA LEU A 62 6.46 4.39 -1.24
C LEU A 62 6.66 5.86 -1.63
N ASN A 63 7.54 6.58 -0.94
CA ASN A 63 7.85 7.99 -1.25
C ASN A 63 8.44 8.19 -2.64
N LYS A 64 9.17 7.21 -3.18
CA LYS A 64 9.73 7.27 -4.55
C LYS A 64 8.70 6.92 -5.61
N ILE A 65 7.82 5.99 -5.31
CA ILE A 65 6.87 5.41 -6.25
C ILE A 65 5.69 6.37 -6.48
N PHE A 66 5.09 6.88 -5.39
CA PHE A 66 3.93 7.76 -5.50
C PHE A 66 4.36 9.21 -5.72
N SER A 67 3.94 9.79 -6.83
CA SER A 67 4.20 11.22 -7.13
C SER A 67 3.02 12.12 -6.79
N GLN A 68 1.81 11.60 -6.80
CA GLN A 68 0.56 12.27 -6.44
C GLN A 68 -0.53 11.25 -6.13
N GLY A 69 -1.62 11.69 -5.53
CA GLY A 69 -2.81 10.90 -5.20
C GLY A 69 -3.28 11.15 -3.79
N THR A 70 -4.48 10.69 -3.48
CA THR A 70 -5.03 10.71 -2.13
C THR A 70 -5.17 9.31 -1.57
N LEU A 71 -5.04 9.19 -0.27
CA LEU A 71 -5.16 7.94 0.47
C LEU A 71 -6.19 8.11 1.57
N GLU A 72 -7.10 7.17 1.69
CA GLU A 72 -8.05 7.01 2.79
C GLU A 72 -7.93 5.59 3.34
N GLY A 73 -8.16 5.41 4.63
CA GLY A 73 -8.08 4.07 5.21
C GLY A 73 -7.96 4.03 6.72
N GLU A 74 -7.64 2.86 7.23
CA GLU A 74 -7.51 2.58 8.66
C GLU A 74 -6.25 1.77 8.95
N PHE A 75 -5.49 2.21 9.95
CA PHE A 75 -4.44 1.44 10.59
C PHE A 75 -4.99 0.70 11.80
N THR A 76 -4.60 -0.54 11.94
CA THR A 76 -4.80 -1.35 13.15
C THR A 76 -3.42 -1.62 13.76
N ILE A 77 -3.21 -1.19 15.00
CA ILE A 77 -1.94 -1.29 15.71
C ILE A 77 -2.17 -2.03 17.02
N PRO A 78 -1.81 -3.32 17.12
CA PRO A 78 -1.82 -4.03 18.37
C PRO A 78 -0.61 -3.66 19.24
N PHE A 79 -0.77 -3.75 20.55
CA PHE A 79 0.28 -3.51 21.54
C PHE A 79 0.51 -4.77 22.40
N ASP A 80 1.75 -4.98 22.78
CA ASP A 80 2.13 -6.03 23.72
C ASP A 80 1.87 -5.59 25.18
N LYS A 81 2.17 -6.48 26.12
CA LYS A 81 2.02 -6.21 27.57
C LYS A 81 2.94 -5.10 28.09
N ASN A 82 3.97 -4.74 27.35
CA ASN A 82 4.92 -3.68 27.70
C ASN A 82 4.60 -2.35 27.02
N GLY A 83 3.48 -2.27 26.26
CA GLY A 83 3.10 -1.09 25.50
C GLY A 83 3.84 -0.88 24.18
N ASN A 84 4.65 -1.85 23.76
CA ASN A 84 5.31 -1.79 22.46
C ASN A 84 4.36 -2.23 21.35
N ILE A 85 4.57 -1.74 20.12
CA ILE A 85 3.83 -2.21 18.96
C ILE A 85 4.10 -3.69 18.74
N ALA A 86 3.05 -4.49 18.85
CA ALA A 86 3.11 -5.93 18.64
C ALA A 86 3.04 -6.28 17.15
N LYS A 87 3.38 -7.53 16.82
CA LYS A 87 3.15 -8.08 15.49
C LYS A 87 1.65 -8.16 15.20
N GLY A 88 1.27 -8.18 13.93
CA GLY A 88 -0.13 -8.21 13.52
C GLY A 88 -0.73 -6.82 13.25
N TYR A 89 0.10 -5.76 13.19
CA TYR A 89 -0.37 -4.48 12.69
C TYR A 89 -0.71 -4.55 11.21
N GLY A 90 -1.68 -3.75 10.80
CA GLY A 90 -2.19 -3.77 9.44
C GLY A 90 -2.69 -2.42 8.97
N PHE A 91 -2.91 -2.36 7.68
CA PHE A 91 -3.50 -1.23 6.99
C PHE A 91 -4.50 -1.72 5.97
N SER A 92 -5.68 -1.11 5.94
CA SER A 92 -6.68 -1.28 4.89
C SER A 92 -7.11 0.08 4.38
N GLY A 93 -7.08 0.28 3.07
CA GLY A 93 -7.41 1.59 2.53
C GLY A 93 -7.56 1.62 1.03
N LYS A 94 -7.80 2.82 0.51
CA LYS A 94 -8.01 3.10 -0.90
C LYS A 94 -7.14 4.27 -1.33
N VAL A 95 -6.39 4.05 -2.40
CA VAL A 95 -5.67 5.10 -3.11
C VAL A 95 -6.55 5.59 -4.25
N LEU A 96 -6.63 6.88 -4.44
CA LEU A 96 -7.45 7.54 -5.45
C LEU A 96 -6.58 8.43 -6.33
N ASN A 97 -6.80 8.33 -7.65
CA ASN A 97 -6.18 9.18 -8.66
C ASN A 97 -4.66 9.30 -8.53
N ALA A 98 -4.01 8.23 -8.13
CA ALA A 98 -2.57 8.22 -7.92
C ALA A 98 -1.80 8.16 -9.24
N LYS A 99 -0.59 8.71 -9.18
CA LYS A 99 0.41 8.55 -10.21
C LYS A 99 1.61 7.82 -9.63
N ILE A 100 1.89 6.65 -10.17
CA ILE A 100 3.01 5.80 -9.80
C ILE A 100 4.10 5.91 -10.84
N ARG A 101 5.34 6.04 -10.38
CA ARG A 101 6.54 5.97 -11.23
C ARG A 101 7.47 4.89 -10.66
N LEU A 102 7.56 3.76 -11.34
CA LEU A 102 8.47 2.68 -10.94
C LEU A 102 9.90 2.94 -11.45
N ASN A 103 10.01 3.51 -12.65
CA ASN A 103 11.28 3.98 -13.23
C ASN A 103 11.00 5.14 -14.20
N LYS A 104 12.01 5.56 -14.98
CA LYS A 104 11.87 6.68 -15.93
C LYS A 104 10.80 6.44 -17.00
N GLU A 105 10.61 5.19 -17.40
CA GLU A 105 9.71 4.81 -18.50
C GLU A 105 8.37 4.27 -17.99
N PHE A 106 8.35 3.59 -16.83
CA PHE A 106 7.16 2.91 -16.32
C PHE A 106 6.37 3.83 -15.39
N LYS A 107 5.25 4.32 -15.91
CA LYS A 107 4.32 5.19 -15.19
C LYS A 107 2.91 4.62 -15.28
N ILE A 108 2.23 4.56 -14.14
CA ILE A 108 0.79 4.32 -14.07
C ILE A 108 0.14 5.64 -13.65
N THR A 109 -0.89 6.06 -14.35
CA THR A 109 -1.65 7.28 -14.10
C THR A 109 -3.10 6.96 -13.77
N ASN A 110 -3.79 7.90 -13.14
CA ASN A 110 -5.20 7.77 -12.75
C ASN A 110 -5.49 6.48 -11.97
N LEU A 111 -4.52 6.02 -11.18
CA LEU A 111 -4.63 4.77 -10.45
C LEU A 111 -5.58 4.94 -9.26
N THR A 112 -6.62 4.13 -9.26
CA THR A 112 -7.49 3.90 -8.10
C THR A 112 -7.37 2.44 -7.71
N THR A 113 -7.00 2.19 -6.45
CA THR A 113 -6.75 0.83 -5.97
C THR A 113 -7.10 0.68 -4.50
N ASN A 114 -7.58 -0.50 -4.13
CA ASN A 114 -7.69 -0.91 -2.74
C ASN A 114 -6.37 -1.54 -2.30
N ILE A 115 -5.94 -1.20 -1.10
CA ILE A 115 -4.70 -1.69 -0.50
C ILE A 115 -5.03 -2.38 0.81
N ASN A 116 -4.49 -3.58 1.01
CA ASN A 116 -4.48 -4.26 2.27
C ASN A 116 -3.03 -4.66 2.60
N TYR A 117 -2.62 -4.34 3.79
CA TYR A 117 -1.33 -4.76 4.34
C TYR A 117 -1.55 -5.43 5.68
N SER A 118 -0.93 -6.57 5.89
CA SER A 118 -0.93 -7.29 7.15
C SER A 118 0.48 -7.76 7.49
N ASN A 119 0.93 -7.46 8.70
CA ASN A 119 2.19 -7.94 9.25
C ASN A 119 1.91 -9.07 10.24
N GLN A 120 1.64 -10.26 9.74
CA GLN A 120 1.52 -11.45 10.57
C GLN A 120 2.90 -11.94 11.06
N ILE A 121 2.91 -12.85 12.04
CA ILE A 121 4.04 -13.19 12.90
C ILE A 121 5.36 -13.47 12.15
N GLU A 122 5.32 -13.97 10.93
CA GLU A 122 6.53 -14.31 10.15
C GLU A 122 6.54 -13.75 8.72
N ASN A 123 5.37 -13.36 8.20
CA ASN A 123 5.23 -12.97 6.81
C ASN A 123 4.42 -11.69 6.68
N GLY A 124 4.99 -10.65 6.07
CA GLY A 124 4.24 -9.48 5.67
C GLY A 124 3.53 -9.74 4.34
N GLU A 125 2.24 -9.51 4.27
CA GLU A 125 1.47 -9.55 3.03
C GLU A 125 1.01 -8.14 2.65
N PHE A 126 1.29 -7.72 1.44
CA PHE A 126 0.74 -6.53 0.83
C PHE A 126 -0.06 -6.94 -0.40
N LYS A 127 -1.36 -6.67 -0.38
CA LYS A 127 -2.27 -6.96 -1.49
C LYS A 127 -2.88 -5.68 -2.01
N THR A 128 -2.84 -5.49 -3.31
CA THR A 128 -3.49 -4.36 -3.97
C THR A 128 -4.42 -4.85 -5.07
N LYS A 129 -5.67 -4.34 -5.06
CA LYS A 129 -6.65 -4.60 -6.11
C LYS A 129 -6.87 -3.31 -6.89
N ILE A 130 -6.36 -3.27 -8.11
CA ILE A 130 -6.50 -2.13 -9.03
C ILE A 130 -7.94 -2.10 -9.52
N ILE A 131 -8.64 -1.02 -9.22
CA ILE A 131 -10.01 -0.76 -9.72
C ILE A 131 -9.93 -0.17 -11.12
N GLN A 132 -9.07 0.83 -11.28
CA GLN A 132 -8.79 1.49 -12.55
C GLN A 132 -7.39 2.09 -12.55
N GLY A 133 -6.83 2.26 -13.72
CA GLY A 133 -5.55 2.93 -13.96
C GLY A 133 -5.22 2.90 -15.43
N SER A 134 -4.20 3.64 -15.83
CA SER A 134 -3.70 3.61 -17.19
C SER A 134 -2.18 3.41 -17.17
N LEU A 135 -1.73 2.39 -17.87
CA LEU A 135 -0.33 2.08 -18.12
C LEU A 135 -0.03 2.28 -19.59
N TYR A 136 0.70 3.33 -19.93
CA TYR A 136 0.79 3.84 -21.31
C TYR A 136 -0.63 4.16 -21.83
N ASP A 137 -1.11 3.45 -22.86
CA ASP A 137 -2.45 3.58 -23.40
C ASP A 137 -3.33 2.35 -23.08
N PHE A 138 -2.89 1.52 -22.13
CA PHE A 138 -3.66 0.36 -21.66
C PHE A 138 -4.43 0.72 -20.40
N ASP A 139 -5.72 0.49 -20.43
CA ASP A 139 -6.55 0.56 -19.24
C ASP A 139 -6.30 -0.66 -18.36
N LEU A 140 -5.97 -0.41 -17.11
CA LEU A 140 -5.87 -1.43 -16.08
C LEU A 140 -7.18 -1.47 -15.31
N LYS A 141 -7.86 -2.62 -15.29
CA LYS A 141 -9.09 -2.82 -14.52
C LYS A 141 -9.06 -4.17 -13.82
N ASN A 142 -9.59 -4.21 -12.60
CA ASN A 142 -9.76 -5.46 -11.82
C ASN A 142 -8.47 -6.30 -11.66
N SER A 143 -7.32 -5.67 -11.78
CA SER A 143 -6.02 -6.31 -11.62
C SER A 143 -5.67 -6.48 -10.14
N VAL A 144 -4.96 -7.57 -9.81
CA VAL A 144 -4.54 -7.85 -8.43
C VAL A 144 -3.04 -8.05 -8.40
N ILE A 145 -2.38 -7.41 -7.45
CA ILE A 145 -0.95 -7.62 -7.18
C ILE A 145 -0.81 -7.97 -5.71
N THR A 146 -0.10 -9.03 -5.42
CA THR A 146 0.22 -9.47 -4.06
C THR A 146 1.73 -9.53 -3.89
N LEU A 147 2.23 -8.89 -2.86
CA LEU A 147 3.62 -8.95 -2.41
C LEU A 147 3.65 -9.76 -1.12
N LEU A 148 4.32 -10.87 -1.12
CA LEU A 148 4.54 -11.71 0.05
C LEU A 148 6.00 -11.56 0.47
N ARG A 149 6.20 -11.13 1.70
CA ARG A 149 7.53 -11.13 2.31
C ARG A 149 7.67 -12.36 3.18
N LYS A 150 8.65 -13.20 2.89
CA LYS A 150 9.07 -14.30 3.73
C LYS A 150 10.57 -14.17 3.97
N ASP A 151 10.95 -14.06 5.22
CA ASP A 151 12.35 -13.83 5.62
C ASP A 151 12.97 -12.61 4.91
N ASN A 152 13.99 -12.81 4.09
CA ASN A 152 14.65 -11.76 3.29
C ASN A 152 14.19 -11.71 1.83
N GLU A 153 13.21 -12.53 1.44
CA GLU A 153 12.70 -12.60 0.09
C GLU A 153 11.36 -11.89 -0.05
N ILE A 154 11.13 -11.29 -1.23
CA ILE A 154 9.84 -10.72 -1.62
C ILE A 154 9.37 -11.48 -2.85
N LYS A 155 8.29 -12.23 -2.70
CA LYS A 155 7.60 -12.88 -3.82
C LYS A 155 6.50 -11.95 -4.34
N VAL A 156 6.49 -11.70 -5.63
CA VAL A 156 5.48 -10.89 -6.32
C VAL A 156 4.60 -11.83 -7.14
N ASN A 157 3.31 -11.84 -6.86
CA ASN A 157 2.31 -12.50 -7.68
C ASN A 157 1.36 -11.43 -8.23
N GLY A 158 0.94 -11.55 -9.49
CA GLY A 158 0.04 -10.56 -10.05
C GLY A 158 -0.76 -11.10 -11.23
N GLU A 159 -2.01 -10.66 -11.29
CA GLU A 159 -2.90 -10.84 -12.43
C GLU A 159 -3.24 -9.45 -12.94
N LEU A 160 -2.79 -9.14 -14.16
CA LEU A 160 -3.03 -7.85 -14.78
C LEU A 160 -4.03 -8.03 -15.93
N TYR A 161 -5.19 -7.42 -15.77
CA TYR A 161 -6.20 -7.35 -16.83
C TYR A 161 -6.11 -5.99 -17.49
N THR A 162 -5.87 -6.01 -18.79
CA THR A 162 -5.72 -4.78 -19.58
C THR A 162 -6.69 -4.79 -20.76
N ASN A 163 -7.17 -3.62 -21.14
CA ASN A 163 -7.94 -3.40 -22.37
C ASN A 163 -7.34 -2.19 -23.09
N GLY A 164 -7.20 -2.29 -24.40
CA GLY A 164 -6.64 -1.20 -25.20
C GLY A 164 -6.14 -1.68 -26.57
N LYS A 165 -5.77 -0.73 -27.41
CA LYS A 165 -5.16 -1.06 -28.71
C LYS A 165 -3.72 -1.51 -28.48
N VAL A 166 -3.44 -2.75 -28.84
CA VAL A 166 -2.11 -3.35 -28.72
C VAL A 166 -1.18 -2.75 -29.79
N ASN A 167 -0.12 -2.08 -29.35
CA ASN A 167 1.00 -1.76 -30.23
C ASN A 167 2.17 -2.68 -29.82
N PHE A 168 2.67 -3.48 -30.75
CA PHE A 168 3.70 -4.47 -30.51
C PHE A 168 4.94 -3.89 -29.82
N SER A 169 5.35 -2.67 -30.17
CA SER A 169 6.49 -2.00 -29.52
C SER A 169 6.25 -1.75 -28.02
N LYS A 170 5.01 -1.43 -27.63
CA LYS A 170 4.63 -1.22 -26.22
C LYS A 170 4.58 -2.53 -25.45
N VAL A 171 4.04 -3.59 -26.06
CA VAL A 171 4.04 -4.94 -25.46
C VAL A 171 5.47 -5.40 -25.23
N LYS A 172 6.37 -5.23 -26.19
CA LYS A 172 7.79 -5.56 -26.05
C LYS A 172 8.45 -4.80 -24.90
N LYS A 173 8.15 -3.50 -24.75
CA LYS A 173 8.65 -2.71 -23.61
C LYS A 173 8.13 -3.23 -22.27
N ILE A 174 6.83 -3.53 -22.15
CA ILE A 174 6.25 -4.07 -20.91
C ILE A 174 6.86 -5.43 -20.59
N SER A 175 6.98 -6.32 -21.59
CA SER A 175 7.56 -7.64 -21.41
C SER A 175 9.01 -7.57 -20.95
N SER A 176 9.82 -6.67 -21.55
CA SER A 176 11.21 -6.48 -21.13
C SER A 176 11.33 -5.94 -19.69
N LEU A 177 10.43 -5.04 -19.29
CA LEU A 177 10.38 -4.50 -17.92
C LEU A 177 9.99 -5.57 -16.89
N LEU A 178 9.05 -6.44 -17.25
CA LEU A 178 8.59 -7.54 -16.40
C LEU A 178 9.47 -8.78 -16.52
N LYS A 179 10.53 -8.74 -17.35
CA LYS A 179 11.40 -9.88 -17.66
C LYS A 179 10.62 -11.11 -18.17
N ILE A 180 9.51 -10.87 -18.86
CA ILE A 180 8.71 -11.93 -19.48
C ILE A 180 9.39 -12.32 -20.80
N PRO A 181 9.66 -13.61 -21.04
CA PRO A 181 10.22 -14.06 -22.30
C PRO A 181 9.30 -13.72 -23.47
N THR A 182 9.81 -12.97 -24.46
CA THR A 182 9.01 -12.52 -25.61
C THR A 182 8.99 -13.52 -26.77
N ASN A 183 9.61 -14.68 -26.61
CA ASN A 183 9.74 -15.69 -27.66
C ASN A 183 8.40 -16.20 -28.20
N ASN A 184 7.32 -16.06 -27.41
CA ASN A 184 5.98 -16.52 -27.79
C ASN A 184 5.07 -15.38 -28.31
N LEU A 185 5.59 -14.16 -28.49
CA LEU A 185 4.79 -13.00 -28.93
C LEU A 185 4.76 -12.83 -30.46
N LYS A 186 5.31 -13.79 -31.21
CA LYS A 186 5.36 -13.71 -32.69
C LYS A 186 4.01 -13.83 -33.39
N ASP A 187 2.99 -14.33 -32.68
CA ASP A 187 1.69 -14.67 -33.29
C ASP A 187 0.56 -13.69 -32.95
N ILE A 188 0.86 -12.54 -32.34
CA ILE A 188 -0.12 -11.48 -32.11
C ILE A 188 -0.12 -10.55 -33.32
N LYS A 189 -1.05 -10.78 -34.24
CA LYS A 189 -1.36 -9.90 -35.38
C LYS A 189 -2.32 -8.78 -34.97
#